data_0fcbc775202a65921febb2cc88db7393
#
_entry.id   0fcbc775202a65921febb2cc88db7393
#
_cell.length_a   1.000
_cell.length_b   1.000
_cell.length_c   1.000
_cell.angle_alpha   90.00
_cell.angle_beta   90.00
_cell.angle_gamma   90.00
#
_symmetry.space_group_name_H-M   'P 1'
#
loop_
_entity.id
_entity.type
_entity.pdbx_description
1 polymer ?
#
loop_
_entity_poly.entity_id
_entity_poly.type
_entity_poly.pdbx_seq_one_letter_code
_entity_poly.pdbx_strand_id
1 'polypeptide(L)'
;MSHPAFVFVHGAWHGAWCWRRVMTRLQAAGCTAHAITLTGVGERAHLMSTQIRLTTHLQDVLGLIAAEELDRVILVGHSYAGMVITGVADLLQQSHPGLLAHLVYVDAVTPHPGESWSSQHSPETVAQRLAAALASGGVSFPAPDARVFGLSGDDRDWVNRRQTPQPAGVYQDKLDFDAARLAALPRTFIDCTDPALPTIAVMRQRVRQEAGWQVLELATGHDPMVSAPGPLTALLLAIANSVA
;
A
#
# COMPACT_ATOMS: atom_id res chain seq x y z
N MET A 1 9.94 -25.68 -6.49
CA MET A 1 10.30 -24.25 -6.66
C MET A 1 9.95 -23.57 -5.34
N SER A 2 10.75 -22.63 -4.86
CA SER A 2 10.45 -21.86 -3.65
C SER A 2 9.24 -20.96 -3.91
N HIS A 3 8.36 -20.82 -2.92
CA HIS A 3 7.26 -19.84 -3.01
C HIS A 3 7.83 -18.43 -3.13
N PRO A 4 7.17 -17.53 -3.89
CA PRO A 4 7.56 -16.12 -3.94
C PRO A 4 7.57 -15.49 -2.55
N ALA A 5 8.50 -14.60 -2.27
CA ALA A 5 8.51 -13.82 -1.03
C ALA A 5 7.43 -12.73 -1.08
N PHE A 6 6.73 -12.50 0.02
CA PHE A 6 5.84 -11.36 0.16
C PHE A 6 6.64 -10.12 0.57
N VAL A 7 6.40 -9.00 -0.12
CA VAL A 7 6.88 -7.68 0.29
C VAL A 7 5.67 -6.78 0.53
N PHE A 8 5.51 -6.33 1.78
CA PHE A 8 4.38 -5.53 2.24
C PHE A 8 4.75 -4.05 2.35
N VAL A 9 3.92 -3.21 1.73
CA VAL A 9 4.02 -1.75 1.79
C VAL A 9 2.74 -1.21 2.43
N HIS A 10 2.91 -0.46 3.51
CA HIS A 10 1.78 0.09 4.30
C HIS A 10 1.17 1.34 3.67
N GLY A 11 -0.07 1.66 4.06
CA GLY A 11 -0.77 2.88 3.71
C GLY A 11 -0.22 4.13 4.40
N ALA A 12 -0.79 5.29 4.10
CA ALA A 12 -0.41 6.54 4.75
C ALA A 12 -0.53 6.45 6.28
N TRP A 13 0.31 7.20 6.99
CA TRP A 13 0.39 7.29 8.47
C TRP A 13 0.83 6.04 9.20
N HIS A 14 0.91 4.89 8.55
CA HIS A 14 1.27 3.60 9.11
C HIS A 14 2.79 3.34 9.07
N GLY A 15 3.19 2.12 9.34
CA GLY A 15 4.55 1.57 9.23
C GLY A 15 4.46 0.06 9.07
N ALA A 16 5.59 -0.61 8.90
CA ALA A 16 5.67 -2.07 8.79
C ALA A 16 4.93 -2.81 9.93
N TRP A 17 4.81 -2.17 11.09
CA TRP A 17 4.15 -2.71 12.27
C TRP A 17 2.69 -3.16 12.02
N CYS A 18 1.98 -2.52 11.09
CA CYS A 18 0.57 -2.84 10.82
C CYS A 18 0.41 -4.25 10.20
N TRP A 19 1.41 -4.75 9.50
CA TRP A 19 1.43 -6.06 8.87
C TRP A 19 1.79 -7.22 9.81
N ARG A 20 2.21 -6.94 11.06
CA ARG A 20 2.71 -7.96 12.00
C ARG A 20 1.80 -9.17 12.11
N ARG A 21 0.47 -8.95 12.26
CA ARG A 21 -0.50 -10.05 12.46
C ARG A 21 -0.62 -10.96 11.22
N VAL A 22 -0.48 -10.39 10.02
CA VAL A 22 -0.48 -11.11 8.75
C VAL A 22 0.84 -11.84 8.54
N MET A 23 1.97 -11.15 8.73
CA MET A 23 3.31 -11.74 8.56
C MET A 23 3.52 -12.96 9.47
N THR A 24 3.13 -12.88 10.74
CA THR A 24 3.22 -14.02 11.66
C THR A 24 2.48 -15.25 11.14
N ARG A 25 1.31 -15.07 10.50
CA ARG A 25 0.52 -16.17 9.93
C ARG A 25 1.15 -16.72 8.65
N LEU A 26 1.66 -15.87 7.77
CA LEU A 26 2.36 -16.28 6.56
C LEU A 26 3.63 -17.07 6.89
N GLN A 27 4.40 -16.59 7.86
CA GLN A 27 5.61 -17.28 8.32
C GLN A 27 5.29 -18.64 8.95
N ALA A 28 4.21 -18.73 9.73
CA ALA A 28 3.73 -20.01 10.25
C ALA A 28 3.27 -20.99 9.14
N ALA A 29 2.87 -20.47 7.99
CA ALA A 29 2.56 -21.25 6.78
C ALA A 29 3.79 -21.54 5.90
N GLY A 30 5.01 -21.19 6.35
CA GLY A 30 6.26 -21.45 5.63
C GLY A 30 6.59 -20.41 4.53
N CYS A 31 5.89 -19.29 4.48
CA CYS A 31 6.15 -18.24 3.50
C CYS A 31 7.21 -17.25 4.00
N THR A 32 8.10 -16.80 3.12
CA THR A 32 8.97 -15.66 3.35
C THR A 32 8.15 -14.37 3.24
N ALA A 33 8.26 -13.47 4.23
CA ALA A 33 7.50 -12.22 4.26
C ALA A 33 8.32 -11.09 4.89
N HIS A 34 8.41 -9.98 4.17
CA HIS A 34 9.08 -8.75 4.59
C HIS A 34 8.08 -7.60 4.59
N ALA A 35 8.23 -6.65 5.49
CA ALA A 35 7.46 -5.41 5.48
C ALA A 35 8.40 -4.23 5.66
N ILE A 36 8.23 -3.19 4.82
CA ILE A 36 9.02 -1.97 4.88
C ILE A 36 8.26 -0.86 5.59
N THR A 37 8.94 -0.07 6.42
CA THR A 37 8.46 1.25 6.82
C THR A 37 9.03 2.30 5.90
N LEU A 38 8.15 3.04 5.22
CA LEU A 38 8.52 4.09 4.29
C LEU A 38 9.18 5.26 5.03
N THR A 39 10.10 5.97 4.36
CA THR A 39 10.82 7.10 4.95
C THR A 39 9.87 8.19 5.42
N GLY A 40 10.07 8.69 6.65
CA GLY A 40 9.33 9.78 7.26
C GLY A 40 8.12 9.37 8.11
N VAL A 41 7.80 8.05 8.21
CA VAL A 41 6.68 7.56 9.03
C VAL A 41 7.13 6.44 9.98
N GLY A 42 6.24 6.04 10.90
CA GLY A 42 6.50 4.96 11.85
C GLY A 42 7.80 5.17 12.63
N GLU A 43 8.60 4.13 12.76
CA GLU A 43 9.93 4.20 13.40
C GLU A 43 10.95 5.03 12.62
N ARG A 44 10.65 5.38 11.38
CA ARG A 44 11.46 6.28 10.54
C ARG A 44 10.95 7.72 10.53
N ALA A 45 10.01 8.08 11.42
CA ALA A 45 9.45 9.44 11.53
C ALA A 45 10.51 10.52 11.81
N HIS A 46 11.63 10.15 12.45
CA HIS A 46 12.76 11.04 12.69
C HIS A 46 13.44 11.56 11.40
N LEU A 47 13.18 10.92 10.26
CA LEU A 47 13.67 11.33 8.94
C LEU A 47 12.71 12.29 8.22
N MET A 48 11.59 12.70 8.86
CA MET A 48 10.60 13.59 8.27
C MET A 48 11.23 14.87 7.72
N SER A 49 10.97 15.17 6.45
CA SER A 49 11.47 16.40 5.81
C SER A 49 10.62 16.79 4.60
N THR A 50 10.77 18.03 4.11
CA THR A 50 10.14 18.52 2.89
C THR A 50 10.71 17.88 1.61
N GLN A 51 11.82 17.18 1.71
CA GLN A 51 12.50 16.52 0.57
C GLN A 51 11.93 15.12 0.26
N ILE A 52 11.08 14.57 1.13
CA ILE A 52 10.47 13.26 0.91
C ILE A 52 9.44 13.36 -0.21
N ARG A 53 9.66 12.58 -1.27
CA ARG A 53 8.82 12.50 -2.46
C ARG A 53 8.33 11.07 -2.69
N LEU A 54 7.41 10.89 -3.63
CA LEU A 54 6.98 9.54 -4.02
C LEU A 54 8.18 8.68 -4.42
N THR A 55 9.13 9.24 -5.16
CA THR A 55 10.37 8.55 -5.56
C THR A 55 11.20 8.06 -4.36
N THR A 56 11.21 8.77 -3.23
CA THR A 56 11.86 8.32 -2.00
C THR A 56 11.23 7.01 -1.51
N HIS A 57 9.90 6.93 -1.52
CA HIS A 57 9.19 5.72 -1.10
C HIS A 57 9.37 4.56 -2.09
N LEU A 58 9.48 4.84 -3.40
CA LEU A 58 9.84 3.80 -4.37
C LEU A 58 11.22 3.22 -4.05
N GLN A 59 12.21 4.07 -3.76
CA GLN A 59 13.58 3.64 -3.43
C GLN A 59 13.62 2.84 -2.11
N ASP A 60 12.80 3.17 -1.12
CA ASP A 60 12.69 2.37 0.10
C ASP A 60 12.35 0.90 -0.23
N VAL A 61 11.36 0.67 -1.10
CA VAL A 61 10.91 -0.69 -1.47
C VAL A 61 11.94 -1.40 -2.34
N LEU A 62 12.49 -0.71 -3.34
CA LEU A 62 13.55 -1.27 -4.20
C LEU A 62 14.78 -1.64 -3.38
N GLY A 63 15.17 -0.80 -2.41
CA GLY A 63 16.26 -1.05 -1.50
C GLY A 63 16.05 -2.29 -0.63
N LEU A 64 14.84 -2.51 -0.12
CA LEU A 64 14.50 -3.73 0.62
C LEU A 64 14.65 -4.98 -0.28
N ILE A 65 14.05 -4.95 -1.47
CA ILE A 65 14.09 -6.08 -2.41
C ILE A 65 15.53 -6.45 -2.75
N ALA A 66 16.37 -5.44 -2.99
CA ALA A 66 17.79 -5.64 -3.31
C ALA A 66 18.60 -6.14 -2.10
N ALA A 67 18.39 -5.57 -0.91
CA ALA A 67 19.13 -5.94 0.30
C ALA A 67 18.82 -7.36 0.79
N GLU A 68 17.58 -7.82 0.58
CA GLU A 68 17.14 -9.18 0.92
C GLU A 68 17.39 -10.17 -0.23
N GLU A 69 18.02 -9.71 -1.33
CA GLU A 69 18.38 -10.53 -2.51
C GLU A 69 17.18 -11.34 -3.05
N LEU A 70 15.98 -10.70 -3.08
CA LEU A 70 14.76 -11.40 -3.48
C LEU A 70 14.74 -11.59 -5.01
N ASP A 71 14.50 -12.82 -5.43
CA ASP A 71 14.47 -13.24 -6.85
C ASP A 71 13.05 -13.42 -7.40
N ARG A 72 12.05 -13.57 -6.51
CA ARG A 72 10.65 -13.72 -6.89
C ARG A 72 9.72 -13.16 -5.80
N VAL A 73 8.91 -12.15 -6.17
CA VAL A 73 8.17 -11.31 -5.22
C VAL A 73 6.68 -11.24 -5.53
N ILE A 74 5.83 -11.40 -4.50
CA ILE A 74 4.46 -10.90 -4.47
C ILE A 74 4.50 -9.55 -3.75
N LEU A 75 4.28 -8.47 -4.48
CA LEU A 75 4.33 -7.12 -3.94
C LEU A 75 2.93 -6.67 -3.51
N VAL A 76 2.75 -6.39 -2.22
CA VAL A 76 1.47 -6.08 -1.58
C VAL A 76 1.47 -4.64 -1.10
N GLY A 77 0.55 -3.82 -1.60
CA GLY A 77 0.39 -2.43 -1.18
C GLY A 77 -1.00 -2.13 -0.63
N HIS A 78 -1.06 -1.44 0.51
CA HIS A 78 -2.29 -1.01 1.14
C HIS A 78 -2.53 0.49 0.91
N SER A 79 -3.76 0.88 0.58
CA SER A 79 -4.17 2.29 0.54
C SER A 79 -3.26 3.14 -0.36
N TYR A 80 -2.63 4.22 0.16
CA TYR A 80 -1.63 5.04 -0.53
C TYR A 80 -0.53 4.22 -1.20
N ALA A 81 -0.13 3.09 -0.61
CA ALA A 81 0.95 2.28 -1.17
C ALA A 81 0.63 1.70 -2.56
N GLY A 82 -0.60 1.77 -3.03
CA GLY A 82 -0.91 1.48 -4.43
C GLY A 82 -0.12 2.36 -5.42
N MET A 83 0.11 3.65 -5.08
CA MET A 83 1.02 4.52 -5.84
C MET A 83 2.45 3.96 -5.85
N VAL A 84 2.93 3.53 -4.67
CA VAL A 84 4.30 3.05 -4.48
C VAL A 84 4.53 1.75 -5.24
N ILE A 85 3.66 0.73 -5.03
CA ILE A 85 3.86 -0.59 -5.66
C ILE A 85 3.70 -0.52 -7.18
N THR A 86 2.87 0.39 -7.72
CA THR A 86 2.75 0.60 -9.16
C THR A 86 4.05 1.15 -9.74
N GLY A 87 4.65 2.18 -9.12
CA GLY A 87 5.92 2.74 -9.56
C GLY A 87 7.09 1.77 -9.42
N VAL A 88 7.15 1.03 -8.32
CA VAL A 88 8.14 -0.03 -8.11
C VAL A 88 8.01 -1.12 -9.17
N ALA A 89 6.78 -1.53 -9.49
CA ALA A 89 6.54 -2.56 -10.49
C ALA A 89 7.02 -2.13 -11.88
N ASP A 90 6.78 -0.88 -12.28
CA ASP A 90 7.26 -0.35 -13.55
C ASP A 90 8.80 -0.39 -13.63
N LEU A 91 9.48 0.08 -12.60
CA LEU A 91 10.95 0.08 -12.52
C LEU A 91 11.54 -1.34 -12.54
N LEU A 92 10.91 -2.28 -11.80
CA LEU A 92 11.36 -3.68 -11.76
C LEU A 92 11.09 -4.39 -13.08
N GLN A 93 9.98 -4.16 -13.74
CA GLN A 93 9.72 -4.74 -15.07
C GLN A 93 10.68 -4.24 -16.13
N GLN A 94 11.20 -3.03 -15.97
CA GLN A 94 12.23 -2.48 -16.85
C GLN A 94 13.61 -3.10 -16.58
N SER A 95 14.00 -3.25 -15.31
CA SER A 95 15.36 -3.65 -14.93
C SER A 95 15.52 -5.15 -14.67
N HIS A 96 14.49 -5.81 -14.13
CA HIS A 96 14.50 -7.22 -13.72
C HIS A 96 13.17 -7.90 -14.11
N PRO A 97 12.88 -8.05 -15.42
CA PRO A 97 11.66 -8.69 -15.88
C PRO A 97 11.56 -10.11 -15.33
N GLY A 98 10.40 -10.45 -14.74
CA GLY A 98 10.15 -11.76 -14.11
C GLY A 98 10.39 -11.83 -12.61
N LEU A 99 10.97 -10.80 -11.98
CA LEU A 99 11.10 -10.74 -10.52
C LEU A 99 9.76 -10.65 -9.82
N LEU A 100 8.82 -9.87 -10.37
CA LEU A 100 7.47 -9.77 -9.82
C LEU A 100 6.58 -10.92 -10.31
N ALA A 101 6.11 -11.72 -9.36
CA ALA A 101 5.15 -12.80 -9.62
C ALA A 101 3.70 -12.31 -9.58
N HIS A 102 3.38 -11.31 -8.74
CA HIS A 102 2.02 -10.79 -8.58
C HIS A 102 2.01 -9.42 -7.89
N LEU A 103 1.03 -8.58 -8.24
CA LEU A 103 0.74 -7.33 -7.53
C LEU A 103 -0.59 -7.44 -6.77
N VAL A 104 -0.59 -7.12 -5.49
CA VAL A 104 -1.78 -7.14 -4.64
C VAL A 104 -2.05 -5.75 -4.09
N TYR A 105 -3.21 -5.20 -4.45
CA TYR A 105 -3.71 -3.91 -4.01
C TYR A 105 -4.77 -4.14 -2.92
N VAL A 106 -4.41 -3.89 -1.67
CA VAL A 106 -5.32 -4.08 -0.53
C VAL A 106 -6.03 -2.77 -0.25
N ASP A 107 -7.28 -2.67 -0.69
CA ASP A 107 -8.12 -1.45 -0.61
C ASP A 107 -7.32 -0.18 -0.98
N ALA A 108 -6.60 -0.24 -2.11
CA ALA A 108 -5.52 0.68 -2.43
C ALA A 108 -5.82 1.57 -3.64
N VAL A 109 -5.04 2.64 -3.76
CA VAL A 109 -5.02 3.48 -4.96
C VAL A 109 -4.51 2.66 -6.15
N THR A 110 -5.19 2.76 -7.28
CA THR A 110 -4.80 2.13 -8.56
C THR A 110 -4.61 3.24 -9.59
N PRO A 111 -3.42 3.89 -9.63
CA PRO A 111 -3.23 5.07 -10.48
C PRO A 111 -3.21 4.72 -11.95
N HIS A 112 -3.64 5.68 -12.79
CA HIS A 112 -3.28 5.75 -14.21
C HIS A 112 -1.99 6.58 -14.38
N PRO A 113 -1.28 6.46 -15.52
CA PRO A 113 -0.11 7.30 -15.81
C PRO A 113 -0.44 8.80 -15.67
N GLY A 114 0.41 9.53 -14.95
CA GLY A 114 0.26 10.96 -14.68
C GLY A 114 -0.69 11.32 -13.52
N GLU A 115 -1.35 10.34 -12.87
CA GLU A 115 -2.13 10.58 -11.66
C GLU A 115 -1.23 10.67 -10.42
N SER A 116 -1.72 11.40 -9.41
CA SER A 116 -1.15 11.49 -8.07
C SER A 116 -2.10 10.89 -7.03
N TRP A 117 -1.63 10.71 -5.81
CA TRP A 117 -2.52 10.33 -4.73
C TRP A 117 -3.64 11.36 -4.51
N SER A 118 -3.35 12.66 -4.64
CA SER A 118 -4.34 13.73 -4.53
C SER A 118 -5.40 13.70 -5.64
N SER A 119 -5.09 13.16 -6.83
CA SER A 119 -6.04 13.05 -7.95
C SER A 119 -7.24 12.15 -7.63
N GLN A 120 -7.13 11.33 -6.58
CA GLN A 120 -8.17 10.38 -6.17
C GLN A 120 -9.14 10.98 -5.13
N HIS A 121 -8.95 12.22 -4.72
CA HIS A 121 -9.72 12.87 -3.67
C HIS A 121 -10.58 14.01 -4.22
N SER A 122 -11.67 14.31 -3.51
CA SER A 122 -12.48 15.48 -3.84
C SER A 122 -11.68 16.78 -3.65
N PRO A 123 -12.04 17.86 -4.35
CA PRO A 123 -11.39 19.17 -4.18
C PRO A 123 -11.37 19.63 -2.71
N GLU A 124 -12.43 19.35 -1.94
CA GLU A 124 -12.51 19.70 -0.53
C GLU A 124 -11.49 18.93 0.30
N THR A 125 -11.34 17.61 0.05
CA THR A 125 -10.35 16.77 0.73
C THR A 125 -8.93 17.24 0.39
N VAL A 126 -8.68 17.57 -0.86
CA VAL A 126 -7.38 18.11 -1.30
C VAL A 126 -7.08 19.42 -0.57
N ALA A 127 -8.04 20.36 -0.55
CA ALA A 127 -7.86 21.65 0.12
C ALA A 127 -7.60 21.49 1.63
N GLN A 128 -8.33 20.60 2.30
CA GLN A 128 -8.14 20.31 3.73
C GLN A 128 -6.73 19.74 4.01
N ARG A 129 -6.27 18.79 3.21
CA ARG A 129 -4.93 18.21 3.38
C ARG A 129 -3.81 19.20 3.10
N LEU A 130 -3.95 20.04 2.05
CA LEU A 130 -2.97 21.09 1.77
C LEU A 130 -2.94 22.14 2.88
N ALA A 131 -4.09 22.55 3.42
CA ALA A 131 -4.15 23.45 4.56
C ALA A 131 -3.48 22.85 5.81
N ALA A 132 -3.71 21.56 6.09
CA ALA A 132 -3.04 20.86 7.19
C ALA A 132 -1.52 20.76 6.99
N ALA A 133 -1.06 20.53 5.74
CA ALA A 133 0.36 20.55 5.41
C ALA A 133 0.97 21.95 5.64
N LEU A 134 0.29 23.00 5.19
CA LEU A 134 0.76 24.40 5.41
C LEU A 134 0.87 24.71 6.91
N ALA A 135 -0.08 24.27 7.74
CA ALA A 135 -0.04 24.45 9.20
C ALA A 135 1.17 23.77 9.86
N SER A 136 1.76 22.76 9.23
CA SER A 136 2.99 22.10 9.67
C SER A 136 4.26 22.63 8.99
N GLY A 137 4.20 23.78 8.34
CA GLY A 137 5.31 24.34 7.54
C GLY A 137 5.57 23.59 6.23
N GLY A 138 4.57 22.92 5.68
CA GLY A 138 4.67 22.16 4.42
C GLY A 138 5.33 20.79 4.55
N VAL A 139 5.62 20.34 5.76
CA VAL A 139 6.40 19.10 6.00
C VAL A 139 5.52 17.86 5.99
N SER A 140 4.35 17.92 6.66
CA SER A 140 3.49 16.76 6.85
C SER A 140 2.03 17.13 7.07
N PHE A 141 1.14 16.17 7.03
CA PHE A 141 -0.21 16.30 7.53
C PHE A 141 -0.53 15.20 8.56
N PRO A 142 -1.38 15.54 9.57
CA PRO A 142 -1.60 14.68 10.73
C PRO A 142 -2.32 13.39 10.34
N ALA A 143 -2.11 12.34 11.16
CA ALA A 143 -2.89 11.13 11.07
C ALA A 143 -4.34 11.38 11.53
N PRO A 144 -5.34 10.81 10.85
CA PRO A 144 -6.72 10.84 11.33
C PRO A 144 -6.91 9.84 12.47
N ASP A 145 -8.02 9.96 13.20
CA ASP A 145 -8.44 8.90 14.11
C ASP A 145 -8.72 7.62 13.32
N ALA A 146 -8.20 6.48 13.79
CA ALA A 146 -8.30 5.19 13.09
C ALA A 146 -9.76 4.67 12.96
N ARG A 147 -10.73 5.30 13.62
CA ARG A 147 -12.16 5.05 13.41
C ARG A 147 -12.56 5.26 11.95
N VAL A 148 -11.93 6.20 11.25
CA VAL A 148 -12.23 6.46 9.82
C VAL A 148 -11.87 5.26 8.92
N PHE A 149 -11.01 4.35 9.40
CA PHE A 149 -10.64 3.11 8.71
C PHE A 149 -11.55 1.92 9.08
N GLY A 150 -12.62 2.16 9.85
CA GLY A 150 -13.52 1.11 10.33
C GLY A 150 -13.02 0.38 11.58
N LEU A 151 -12.01 0.90 12.27
CA LEU A 151 -11.49 0.31 13.50
C LEU A 151 -12.22 0.82 14.75
N SER A 152 -12.35 -0.06 15.74
CA SER A 152 -12.95 0.25 17.05
C SER A 152 -12.20 -0.47 18.17
N GLY A 153 -12.53 -0.12 19.44
CA GLY A 153 -11.96 -0.75 20.62
C GLY A 153 -10.42 -0.78 20.62
N ASP A 154 -9.86 -1.89 21.05
CA ASP A 154 -8.41 -2.09 21.20
C ASP A 154 -7.64 -1.92 19.89
N ASP A 155 -8.22 -2.32 18.75
CA ASP A 155 -7.58 -2.18 17.45
C ASP A 155 -7.44 -0.71 17.04
N ARG A 156 -8.50 0.09 17.22
CA ARG A 156 -8.44 1.54 17.01
C ARG A 156 -7.37 2.19 17.90
N ASP A 157 -7.37 1.86 19.18
CA ASP A 157 -6.42 2.44 20.13
C ASP A 157 -4.99 1.99 19.84
N TRP A 158 -4.82 0.74 19.37
CA TRP A 158 -3.52 0.22 18.96
C TRP A 158 -2.96 0.94 17.74
N VAL A 159 -3.80 1.23 16.74
CA VAL A 159 -3.41 1.98 15.54
C VAL A 159 -3.16 3.45 15.88
N ASN A 160 -4.06 4.11 16.61
CA ASN A 160 -3.90 5.52 17.00
C ASN A 160 -2.59 5.81 17.74
N ARG A 161 -2.11 4.87 18.58
CA ARG A 161 -0.83 5.03 19.30
C ARG A 161 0.40 4.88 18.40
N ARG A 162 0.25 4.32 17.18
CA ARG A 162 1.37 3.98 16.29
C ARG A 162 1.43 4.80 15.02
N GLN A 163 0.31 5.40 14.64
CA GLN A 163 0.28 6.30 13.49
C GLN A 163 1.22 7.51 13.72
N THR A 164 1.81 7.95 12.65
CA THR A 164 2.64 9.16 12.62
C THR A 164 2.16 10.10 11.50
N PRO A 165 2.47 11.40 11.53
CA PRO A 165 2.18 12.28 10.42
C PRO A 165 2.73 11.74 9.10
N GLN A 166 2.04 12.02 7.99
CA GLN A 166 2.45 11.62 6.64
C GLN A 166 3.24 12.74 5.98
N PRO A 167 4.37 12.46 5.30
CA PRO A 167 5.09 13.46 4.50
C PRO A 167 4.18 14.11 3.45
N ALA A 168 4.15 15.44 3.42
CA ALA A 168 3.27 16.18 2.52
C ALA A 168 3.71 16.10 1.05
N GLY A 169 5.02 15.95 0.81
CA GLY A 169 5.59 15.97 -0.54
C GLY A 169 5.10 14.84 -1.45
N VAL A 170 4.68 13.70 -0.89
CA VAL A 170 4.19 12.56 -1.68
C VAL A 170 2.76 12.74 -2.20
N TYR A 171 2.01 13.74 -1.69
CA TYR A 171 0.57 13.83 -1.90
C TYR A 171 0.19 14.26 -3.33
N GLN A 172 0.95 15.21 -3.89
CA GLN A 172 0.70 15.77 -5.23
C GLN A 172 1.68 15.23 -6.28
N ASP A 173 2.61 14.36 -5.90
CA ASP A 173 3.55 13.77 -6.84
C ASP A 173 2.80 12.89 -7.84
N LYS A 174 2.95 13.21 -9.10
CA LYS A 174 2.44 12.40 -10.20
C LYS A 174 3.32 11.20 -10.43
N LEU A 175 2.69 10.08 -10.71
CA LEU A 175 3.37 8.85 -11.08
C LEU A 175 3.26 8.63 -12.59
N ASP A 176 4.37 8.79 -13.29
CA ASP A 176 4.49 8.37 -14.67
C ASP A 176 5.03 6.94 -14.73
N PHE A 177 4.37 6.08 -15.51
CA PHE A 177 4.76 4.69 -15.72
C PHE A 177 4.19 4.18 -17.03
N ASP A 178 4.76 3.09 -17.56
CA ASP A 178 4.25 2.43 -18.77
C ASP A 178 3.16 1.41 -18.41
N ALA A 179 1.91 1.76 -18.64
CA ALA A 179 0.76 0.89 -18.37
C ALA A 179 0.82 -0.42 -19.18
N ALA A 180 1.39 -0.40 -20.40
CA ALA A 180 1.53 -1.60 -21.23
C ALA A 180 2.54 -2.57 -20.61
N ARG A 181 3.61 -2.06 -19.99
CA ARG A 181 4.61 -2.88 -19.28
C ARG A 181 4.00 -3.60 -18.08
N LEU A 182 3.04 -2.98 -17.39
CA LEU A 182 2.35 -3.59 -16.25
C LEU A 182 1.16 -4.49 -16.65
N ALA A 183 0.68 -4.38 -17.88
CA ALA A 183 -0.50 -5.11 -18.33
C ALA A 183 -0.35 -6.65 -18.27
N ALA A 184 0.87 -7.15 -18.42
CA ALA A 184 1.19 -8.58 -18.36
C ALA A 184 1.30 -9.14 -16.92
N LEU A 185 1.42 -8.26 -15.91
CA LEU A 185 1.53 -8.71 -14.51
C LEU A 185 0.15 -9.12 -13.98
N PRO A 186 0.05 -10.29 -13.32
CA PRO A 186 -1.15 -10.65 -12.57
C PRO A 186 -1.41 -9.62 -11.48
N ARG A 187 -2.66 -9.13 -11.39
CA ARG A 187 -3.06 -8.09 -10.42
C ARG A 187 -4.33 -8.48 -9.70
N THR A 188 -4.30 -8.39 -8.38
CA THR A 188 -5.48 -8.60 -7.53
C THR A 188 -5.78 -7.34 -6.73
N PHE A 189 -7.03 -6.92 -6.72
CA PHE A 189 -7.56 -5.91 -5.81
C PHE A 189 -8.36 -6.61 -4.71
N ILE A 190 -7.99 -6.41 -3.46
CA ILE A 190 -8.75 -6.87 -2.29
C ILE A 190 -9.60 -5.69 -1.82
N ASP A 191 -10.90 -5.78 -2.05
CA ASP A 191 -11.89 -4.75 -1.74
C ASP A 191 -12.43 -4.95 -0.32
N CYS A 192 -12.20 -3.97 0.56
CA CYS A 192 -12.72 -3.96 1.92
C CYS A 192 -14.11 -3.31 1.93
N THR A 193 -15.15 -4.11 2.22
CA THR A 193 -16.54 -3.73 1.94
C THR A 193 -17.38 -3.34 3.16
N ASP A 194 -16.92 -3.58 4.40
CA ASP A 194 -17.73 -3.37 5.61
C ASP A 194 -16.92 -2.88 6.84
N PRO A 195 -16.94 -1.55 7.11
CA PRO A 195 -17.46 -0.46 6.28
C PRO A 195 -16.49 -0.12 5.13
N ALA A 196 -17.03 0.11 3.95
CA ALA A 196 -16.26 0.53 2.80
C ALA A 196 -15.75 1.97 2.97
N LEU A 197 -14.45 2.20 2.77
CA LEU A 197 -13.89 3.55 2.84
C LEU A 197 -14.30 4.37 1.60
N PRO A 198 -14.99 5.53 1.76
CA PRO A 198 -15.50 6.30 0.61
C PRO A 198 -14.41 6.80 -0.36
N THR A 199 -13.23 7.15 0.13
CA THR A 199 -12.12 7.66 -0.69
C THR A 199 -11.55 6.63 -1.67
N ILE A 200 -11.87 5.33 -1.48
CA ILE A 200 -11.45 4.24 -2.39
C ILE A 200 -12.57 3.88 -3.40
N ALA A 201 -13.74 4.51 -3.33
CA ALA A 201 -14.88 4.17 -4.19
C ALA A 201 -14.55 4.24 -5.70
N VAL A 202 -13.80 5.25 -6.12
CA VAL A 202 -13.36 5.39 -7.52
C VAL A 202 -12.47 4.22 -7.94
N MET A 203 -11.58 3.76 -7.06
CA MET A 203 -10.69 2.62 -7.34
C MET A 203 -11.47 1.32 -7.47
N ARG A 204 -12.45 1.09 -6.56
CA ARG A 204 -13.35 -0.07 -6.62
C ARG A 204 -14.12 -0.16 -7.94
N GLN A 205 -14.61 0.99 -8.44
CA GLN A 205 -15.29 1.07 -9.72
C GLN A 205 -14.32 0.80 -10.87
N ARG A 206 -13.14 1.43 -10.85
CA ARG A 206 -12.08 1.31 -11.87
C ARG A 206 -11.69 -0.16 -12.08
N VAL A 207 -11.29 -0.86 -11.02
CA VAL A 207 -10.81 -2.25 -11.12
C VAL A 207 -11.88 -3.25 -11.55
N ARG A 208 -13.18 -2.90 -11.38
CA ARG A 208 -14.29 -3.74 -11.89
C ARG A 208 -14.63 -3.47 -13.37
N GLN A 209 -14.23 -2.33 -13.90
CA GLN A 209 -14.49 -1.93 -15.28
C GLN A 209 -13.32 -2.22 -16.22
N GLU A 210 -12.11 -2.22 -15.70
CA GLU A 210 -10.90 -2.43 -16.48
C GLU A 210 -10.51 -3.91 -16.55
N ALA A 211 -10.02 -4.35 -17.70
CA ALA A 211 -9.51 -5.71 -17.86
C ALA A 211 -8.19 -5.95 -17.08
N GLY A 212 -7.91 -7.21 -16.77
CA GLY A 212 -6.65 -7.62 -16.14
C GLY A 212 -6.63 -7.50 -14.61
N TRP A 213 -7.77 -7.22 -13.98
CA TRP A 213 -7.92 -7.24 -12.53
C TRP A 213 -8.68 -8.47 -12.04
N GLN A 214 -8.15 -9.14 -11.04
CA GLN A 214 -8.90 -10.02 -10.17
C GLN A 214 -9.40 -9.19 -8.99
N VAL A 215 -10.69 -9.21 -8.70
CA VAL A 215 -11.27 -8.53 -7.53
C VAL A 215 -11.75 -9.57 -6.53
N LEU A 216 -11.24 -9.47 -5.30
CA LEU A 216 -11.64 -10.30 -4.16
C LEU A 216 -12.26 -9.40 -3.10
N GLU A 217 -13.38 -9.79 -2.52
CA GLU A 217 -14.06 -9.01 -1.49
C GLU A 217 -13.71 -9.53 -0.09
N LEU A 218 -13.57 -8.62 0.85
CA LEU A 218 -13.34 -8.91 2.25
C LEU A 218 -14.25 -8.02 3.11
N ALA A 219 -15.19 -8.64 3.83
CA ALA A 219 -16.15 -7.95 4.67
C ALA A 219 -15.48 -7.43 5.96
N THR A 220 -14.79 -6.30 5.83
CA THR A 220 -14.08 -5.59 6.90
C THR A 220 -13.83 -4.15 6.49
N GLY A 221 -13.35 -3.32 7.43
CA GLY A 221 -12.92 -1.95 7.16
C GLY A 221 -11.59 -1.86 6.40
N HIS A 222 -11.15 -0.63 6.19
CA HIS A 222 -9.99 -0.28 5.35
C HIS A 222 -8.66 -0.88 5.79
N ASP A 223 -8.50 -1.21 7.08
CA ASP A 223 -7.27 -1.79 7.65
C ASP A 223 -7.41 -3.32 7.90
N PRO A 224 -7.59 -4.16 6.86
CA PRO A 224 -7.84 -5.60 7.03
C PRO A 224 -6.67 -6.34 7.68
N MET A 225 -5.45 -5.81 7.59
CA MET A 225 -4.27 -6.36 8.24
C MET A 225 -4.37 -6.26 9.78
N VAL A 226 -5.24 -5.37 10.28
CA VAL A 226 -5.51 -5.17 11.70
C VAL A 226 -6.79 -5.89 12.11
N SER A 227 -7.91 -5.60 11.43
CA SER A 227 -9.26 -6.07 11.80
C SER A 227 -9.57 -7.51 11.37
N ALA A 228 -9.00 -7.97 10.25
CA ALA A 228 -9.28 -9.28 9.66
C ALA A 228 -7.99 -10.00 9.18
N PRO A 229 -6.93 -10.11 10.02
CA PRO A 229 -5.64 -10.64 9.57
C PRO A 229 -5.70 -12.10 9.11
N GLY A 230 -6.56 -12.93 9.69
CA GLY A 230 -6.77 -14.33 9.29
C GLY A 230 -7.34 -14.45 7.88
N PRO A 231 -8.53 -13.90 7.60
CA PRO A 231 -9.13 -13.86 6.27
C PRO A 231 -8.22 -13.24 5.20
N LEU A 232 -7.56 -12.12 5.50
CA LEU A 232 -6.59 -11.53 4.57
C LEU A 232 -5.43 -12.48 4.26
N THR A 233 -4.88 -13.15 5.29
CA THR A 233 -3.81 -14.14 5.07
C THR A 233 -4.27 -15.29 4.18
N ALA A 234 -5.50 -15.77 4.34
CA ALA A 234 -6.04 -16.84 3.50
C ALA A 234 -6.10 -16.45 2.02
N LEU A 235 -6.53 -15.21 1.71
CA LEU A 235 -6.52 -14.68 0.34
C LEU A 235 -5.09 -14.58 -0.22
N LEU A 236 -4.14 -14.08 0.57
CA LEU A 236 -2.73 -13.97 0.16
C LEU A 236 -2.10 -15.34 -0.11
N LEU A 237 -2.39 -16.35 0.72
CA LEU A 237 -1.91 -17.72 0.49
C LEU A 237 -2.51 -18.33 -0.78
N ALA A 238 -3.79 -18.08 -1.06
CA ALA A 238 -4.41 -18.53 -2.32
C ALA A 238 -3.74 -17.89 -3.55
N ILE A 239 -3.40 -16.60 -3.48
CA ILE A 239 -2.65 -15.90 -4.52
C ILE A 239 -1.24 -16.53 -4.67
N ALA A 240 -0.51 -16.76 -3.58
CA ALA A 240 0.82 -17.37 -3.64
C ALA A 240 0.79 -18.76 -4.29
N ASN A 241 -0.21 -19.57 -3.98
CA ASN A 241 -0.38 -20.91 -4.57
C ASN A 241 -0.71 -20.85 -6.08
N SER A 242 -1.34 -19.79 -6.56
CA SER A 242 -1.66 -19.62 -7.99
C SER A 242 -0.46 -19.24 -8.86
N VAL A 243 0.63 -18.78 -8.22
CA VAL A 243 1.86 -18.32 -8.91
C VAL A 243 3.10 -19.12 -8.46
N ALA A 244 2.93 -20.24 -7.74
CA ALA A 244 4.01 -21.12 -7.27
C ALA A 244 4.67 -21.92 -8.40
#